data_81bd8c60d6c4215a36a39d7096be44f7
#
_entry.id   81bd8c60d6c4215a36a39d7096be44f7
#
_cell.length_a   1.000
_cell.length_b   1.000
_cell.length_c   1.000
_cell.angle_alpha   90.00
_cell.angle_beta   90.00
_cell.angle_gamma   90.00
#
_symmetry.space_group_name_H-M   'P 1'
#
loop_
_entity.id
_entity.type
_entity.pdbx_description
1 polymer ?
#
loop_
_entity_poly.entity_id
_entity_poly.type
_entity_poly.pdbx_seq_one_letter_code
_entity_poly.pdbx_strand_id
1 'polypeptide(L)'
;PAAAGLLASLGIPKVLVVRRLRVAYFSTGDEILSLGEAPREGAVYDSNRYTVHGMLQALGCEMIDMGVIKDEPDLLEQAFNKAAEQADAIITSGGVSVGEADFTKAMMKKLGDVVFWKIAMRPGRPMAVGRIQKGQRSAVLFGLPGNPVAVMVTFLAFVKPALLKMMGCTAAPLPMLRARTQEVLRKKPGRTEYQRGIVSRNAQGELQVITTGNQGSGVLSSMVQANGLIVLSHQQGTAQLGDWVDVLVL
;
A
#
# COMPACT_ATOMS: atom_id res chain seq x y z
N PRO A 1 2.11 -0.17 -24.89
CA PRO A 1 2.59 0.54 -26.10
C PRO A 1 2.27 -0.24 -27.38
N ALA A 2 2.56 -1.54 -27.47
CA ALA A 2 2.37 -2.34 -28.68
C ALA A 2 0.92 -2.39 -29.18
N ALA A 3 -0.08 -2.50 -28.27
CA ALA A 3 -1.50 -2.49 -28.63
C ALA A 3 -1.92 -1.17 -29.31
N ALA A 4 -1.42 -0.03 -28.82
CA ALA A 4 -1.69 1.28 -29.45
C ALA A 4 -1.08 1.36 -30.86
N GLY A 5 0.15 0.83 -31.05
CA GLY A 5 0.79 0.73 -32.35
C GLY A 5 0.02 -0.16 -33.33
N LEU A 6 -0.49 -1.30 -32.85
CA LEU A 6 -1.30 -2.19 -33.68
C LEU A 6 -2.62 -1.54 -34.11
N LEU A 7 -3.32 -0.86 -33.20
CA LEU A 7 -4.53 -0.11 -33.53
C LEU A 7 -4.27 0.94 -34.61
N ALA A 8 -3.16 1.69 -34.48
CA ALA A 8 -2.76 2.68 -35.47
C ALA A 8 -2.45 2.04 -36.83
N SER A 9 -1.75 0.88 -36.87
CA SER A 9 -1.44 0.18 -38.13
C SER A 9 -2.67 -0.36 -38.83
N LEU A 10 -3.76 -0.60 -38.08
CA LEU A 10 -5.07 -1.02 -38.62
C LEU A 10 -6.00 0.17 -38.95
N GLY A 11 -5.52 1.41 -38.79
CA GLY A 11 -6.30 2.62 -39.05
C GLY A 11 -7.45 2.82 -38.06
N ILE A 12 -7.41 2.25 -36.86
CA ILE A 12 -8.45 2.36 -35.84
C ILE A 12 -8.19 3.58 -34.98
N PRO A 13 -8.96 4.69 -35.14
CA PRO A 13 -8.65 5.95 -34.44
C PRO A 13 -9.20 6.02 -33.02
N LYS A 14 -10.18 5.19 -32.67
CA LYS A 14 -10.85 5.21 -31.35
C LYS A 14 -11.24 3.81 -30.92
N VAL A 15 -11.03 3.52 -29.63
CA VAL A 15 -11.46 2.28 -28.99
C VAL A 15 -12.14 2.59 -27.65
N LEU A 16 -13.10 1.75 -27.27
CA LEU A 16 -13.70 1.82 -25.94
C LEU A 16 -12.71 1.25 -24.92
N VAL A 17 -12.46 2.01 -23.87
CA VAL A 17 -11.58 1.60 -22.77
C VAL A 17 -12.26 1.85 -21.42
N VAL A 18 -11.85 1.13 -20.40
CA VAL A 18 -12.24 1.45 -19.01
C VAL A 18 -11.58 2.76 -18.62
N ARG A 19 -12.34 3.69 -18.03
CA ARG A 19 -11.77 4.95 -17.54
C ARG A 19 -10.78 4.71 -16.41
N ARG A 20 -9.89 5.64 -16.18
CA ARG A 20 -9.00 5.61 -15.02
C ARG A 20 -9.80 5.62 -13.72
N LEU A 21 -9.39 4.81 -12.74
CA LEU A 21 -9.95 4.88 -11.40
C LEU A 21 -9.55 6.19 -10.74
N ARG A 22 -10.52 6.80 -10.07
CA ARG A 22 -10.32 7.97 -9.21
C ARG A 22 -10.17 7.48 -7.79
N VAL A 23 -9.05 7.77 -7.16
CA VAL A 23 -8.71 7.30 -5.81
C VAL A 23 -8.49 8.52 -4.92
N ALA A 24 -9.39 8.74 -3.96
CA ALA A 24 -9.20 9.77 -2.94
C ALA A 24 -8.18 9.29 -1.91
N TYR A 25 -7.26 10.17 -1.52
CA TYR A 25 -6.29 9.91 -0.46
C TYR A 25 -6.29 11.03 0.57
N PHE A 26 -6.23 10.66 1.83
CA PHE A 26 -5.91 11.56 2.93
C PHE A 26 -5.21 10.82 4.08
N SER A 27 -4.34 11.55 4.79
CA SER A 27 -3.73 11.09 6.04
C SER A 27 -4.55 11.59 7.22
N THR A 28 -4.59 10.79 8.30
CA THR A 28 -5.19 11.20 9.58
C THR A 28 -4.18 11.12 10.70
N GLY A 29 -4.24 12.05 11.62
CA GLY A 29 -3.39 12.13 12.81
C GLY A 29 -2.97 13.56 13.10
N ASP A 30 -3.10 13.97 14.34
CA ASP A 30 -2.73 15.33 14.77
C ASP A 30 -1.21 15.56 14.77
N GLU A 31 -0.44 14.46 14.75
CA GLU A 31 1.02 14.48 14.65
C GLU A 31 1.52 14.71 13.21
N ILE A 32 0.64 14.61 12.20
CA ILE A 32 1.05 14.67 10.80
C ILE A 32 1.16 16.11 10.32
N LEU A 33 2.31 16.44 9.72
CA LEU A 33 2.59 17.74 9.10
C LEU A 33 2.59 17.63 7.57
N SER A 34 2.03 18.62 6.91
CA SER A 34 2.20 18.79 5.46
C SER A 34 3.59 19.39 5.16
N LEU A 35 4.08 19.17 3.93
CA LEU A 35 5.34 19.82 3.51
C LEU A 35 5.17 21.35 3.53
N GLY A 36 6.19 22.04 4.08
CA GLY A 36 6.19 23.48 4.25
C GLY A 36 5.71 23.96 5.61
N GLU A 37 5.07 23.12 6.42
CA GLU A 37 4.76 23.45 7.81
C GLU A 37 6.03 23.43 8.68
N ALA A 38 6.08 24.30 9.70
CA ALA A 38 7.19 24.32 10.63
C ALA A 38 7.25 23.03 11.47
N PRO A 39 8.43 22.44 11.67
CA PRO A 39 8.56 21.25 12.50
C PRO A 39 8.17 21.56 13.95
N ARG A 40 7.51 20.62 14.62
CA ARG A 40 7.16 20.67 16.02
C ARG A 40 7.46 19.34 16.71
N GLU A 41 7.68 19.38 18.01
CA GLU A 41 7.98 18.20 18.80
C GLU A 41 6.84 17.15 18.69
N GLY A 42 7.22 15.89 18.53
CA GLY A 42 6.26 14.77 18.38
C GLY A 42 5.59 14.66 17.01
N ALA A 43 5.81 15.62 16.10
CA ALA A 43 5.21 15.58 14.77
C ALA A 43 6.14 14.92 13.73
N VAL A 44 5.54 14.41 12.67
CA VAL A 44 6.22 13.79 11.51
C VAL A 44 5.64 14.32 10.21
N TYR A 45 6.47 14.50 9.19
CA TYR A 45 5.99 14.89 7.86
C TYR A 45 5.28 13.73 7.16
N ASP A 46 4.21 14.05 6.44
CA ASP A 46 3.39 13.10 5.70
C ASP A 46 4.15 12.50 4.49
N SER A 47 4.97 11.50 4.74
CA SER A 47 5.65 10.76 3.69
C SER A 47 4.71 9.80 2.94
N ASN A 48 3.64 9.32 3.60
CA ASN A 48 2.70 8.35 3.04
C ASN A 48 1.96 8.93 1.84
N ARG A 49 1.55 10.18 1.90
CA ARG A 49 0.87 10.91 0.83
C ARG A 49 1.63 10.83 -0.49
N TYR A 50 2.93 11.13 -0.45
CA TYR A 50 3.79 11.12 -1.63
C TYR A 50 4.11 9.72 -2.12
N THR A 51 4.30 8.78 -1.20
CA THR A 51 4.53 7.37 -1.52
C THR A 51 3.30 6.75 -2.20
N VAL A 52 2.11 6.96 -1.64
CA VAL A 52 0.85 6.45 -2.21
C VAL A 52 0.56 7.13 -3.56
N HIS A 53 0.84 8.44 -3.68
CA HIS A 53 0.73 9.16 -4.96
C HIS A 53 1.55 8.47 -6.06
N GLY A 54 2.83 8.24 -5.80
CA GLY A 54 3.71 7.56 -6.77
C GLY A 54 3.23 6.15 -7.15
N MET A 55 2.75 5.38 -6.17
CA MET A 55 2.22 4.03 -6.42
C MET A 55 0.92 4.06 -7.24
N LEU A 56 0.01 5.01 -6.98
CA LEU A 56 -1.23 5.20 -7.75
C LEU A 56 -0.94 5.67 -9.17
N GLN A 57 0.00 6.59 -9.34
CA GLN A 57 0.45 7.08 -10.64
C GLN A 57 1.03 5.95 -11.50
N ALA A 58 1.87 5.09 -10.92
CA ALA A 58 2.43 3.91 -11.59
C ALA A 58 1.35 2.92 -12.05
N LEU A 59 0.20 2.86 -11.37
CA LEU A 59 -0.96 2.07 -11.76
C LEU A 59 -1.86 2.76 -12.80
N GLY A 60 -1.59 4.03 -13.12
CA GLY A 60 -2.43 4.82 -14.02
C GLY A 60 -3.73 5.31 -13.39
N CYS A 61 -3.85 5.31 -12.06
CA CYS A 61 -4.99 5.89 -11.34
C CYS A 61 -4.91 7.43 -11.30
N GLU A 62 -6.06 8.08 -11.20
CA GLU A 62 -6.18 9.51 -10.90
C GLU A 62 -6.31 9.68 -9.38
N MET A 63 -5.31 10.30 -8.75
CA MET A 63 -5.39 10.58 -7.32
C MET A 63 -6.11 11.90 -7.05
N ILE A 64 -7.12 11.86 -6.17
CA ILE A 64 -7.75 13.03 -5.56
C ILE A 64 -7.09 13.24 -4.21
N ASP A 65 -6.17 14.18 -4.18
CA ASP A 65 -5.40 14.50 -2.97
C ASP A 65 -6.22 15.40 -2.04
N MET A 66 -6.54 14.89 -0.85
CA MET A 66 -7.33 15.60 0.16
C MET A 66 -6.47 16.09 1.34
N GLY A 67 -5.16 15.82 1.32
CA GLY A 67 -4.21 16.30 2.32
C GLY A 67 -4.26 15.56 3.66
N VAL A 68 -3.99 16.30 4.72
CA VAL A 68 -4.05 15.81 6.11
C VAL A 68 -5.37 16.26 6.72
N ILE A 69 -6.13 15.34 7.27
CA ILE A 69 -7.39 15.59 7.98
C ILE A 69 -7.14 15.38 9.47
N LYS A 70 -7.48 16.36 10.28
CA LYS A 70 -7.39 16.25 11.73
C LYS A 70 -8.32 15.17 12.25
N ASP A 71 -7.96 14.56 13.37
CA ASP A 71 -8.75 13.48 13.99
C ASP A 71 -9.99 14.01 14.74
N GLU A 72 -10.75 14.89 14.07
CA GLU A 72 -12.00 15.50 14.53
C GLU A 72 -13.19 14.85 13.80
N PRO A 73 -14.24 14.41 14.52
CA PRO A 73 -15.38 13.66 13.94
C PRO A 73 -16.02 14.35 12.74
N ASP A 74 -16.29 15.66 12.84
CA ASP A 74 -16.96 16.41 11.78
C ASP A 74 -16.11 16.56 10.52
N LEU A 75 -14.79 16.78 10.68
CA LEU A 75 -13.85 16.88 9.57
C LEU A 75 -13.66 15.54 8.88
N LEU A 76 -13.57 14.46 9.65
CA LEU A 76 -13.50 13.09 9.11
C LEU A 76 -14.78 12.73 8.35
N GLU A 77 -15.96 13.03 8.90
CA GLU A 77 -17.24 12.78 8.23
C GLU A 77 -17.33 13.52 6.89
N GLN A 78 -16.97 14.80 6.87
CA GLN A 78 -16.94 15.62 5.65
C GLN A 78 -15.95 15.05 4.62
N ALA A 79 -14.75 14.64 5.07
CA ALA A 79 -13.72 14.07 4.20
C ALA A 79 -14.18 12.75 3.57
N PHE A 80 -14.71 11.81 4.35
CA PHE A 80 -15.23 10.56 3.83
C PHE A 80 -16.40 10.75 2.87
N ASN A 81 -17.35 11.63 3.20
CA ASN A 81 -18.49 11.95 2.34
C ASN A 81 -18.02 12.53 1.00
N LYS A 82 -17.14 13.53 1.05
CA LYS A 82 -16.57 14.16 -0.17
C LYS A 82 -15.80 13.13 -1.01
N ALA A 83 -15.00 12.27 -0.38
CA ALA A 83 -14.28 11.21 -1.07
C ALA A 83 -15.23 10.23 -1.75
N ALA A 84 -16.30 9.77 -1.07
CA ALA A 84 -17.28 8.83 -1.63
C ALA A 84 -18.09 9.43 -2.81
N GLU A 85 -18.28 10.75 -2.84
CA GLU A 85 -18.94 11.43 -3.95
C GLU A 85 -18.06 11.54 -5.20
N GLN A 86 -16.74 11.62 -5.04
CA GLN A 86 -15.82 12.00 -6.12
C GLN A 86 -14.95 10.84 -6.63
N ALA A 87 -14.77 9.79 -5.81
CA ALA A 87 -13.83 8.72 -6.09
C ALA A 87 -14.50 7.34 -6.17
N ASP A 88 -13.79 6.39 -6.81
CA ASP A 88 -14.16 4.98 -6.87
C ASP A 88 -13.60 4.20 -5.67
N ALA A 89 -12.46 4.67 -5.17
CA ALA A 89 -11.80 4.13 -3.98
C ALA A 89 -11.29 5.25 -3.08
N ILE A 90 -11.16 4.95 -1.79
CA ILE A 90 -10.61 5.83 -0.75
C ILE A 90 -9.45 5.10 -0.11
N ILE A 91 -8.31 5.76 0.01
CA ILE A 91 -7.17 5.27 0.79
C ILE A 91 -6.93 6.26 1.92
N THR A 92 -6.89 5.77 3.16
CA THR A 92 -6.43 6.56 4.31
C THR A 92 -5.17 5.95 4.88
N SER A 93 -4.25 6.77 5.38
CA SER A 93 -3.14 6.32 6.21
C SER A 93 -3.25 6.91 7.61
N GLY A 94 -3.03 6.07 8.62
CA GLY A 94 -3.36 6.38 10.01
C GLY A 94 -4.78 5.96 10.39
N GLY A 95 -5.18 6.20 11.63
CA GLY A 95 -6.54 5.96 12.12
C GLY A 95 -7.01 4.49 12.19
N VAL A 96 -6.17 3.51 11.87
CA VAL A 96 -6.52 2.07 11.95
C VAL A 96 -5.74 1.31 13.03
N SER A 97 -4.87 1.98 13.77
CA SER A 97 -4.07 1.39 14.83
C SER A 97 -4.89 1.05 16.08
N VAL A 98 -4.36 0.18 16.93
CA VAL A 98 -5.02 -0.25 18.17
C VAL A 98 -4.73 0.83 19.22
N GLY A 99 -5.61 1.78 19.42
CA GLY A 99 -5.56 2.73 20.54
C GLY A 99 -5.80 4.20 20.23
N GLU A 100 -5.45 4.71 19.07
CA GLU A 100 -5.45 6.17 18.82
C GLU A 100 -6.58 6.68 17.92
N ALA A 101 -7.46 5.86 17.38
CA ALA A 101 -8.38 6.32 16.36
C ALA A 101 -9.80 5.82 16.55
N ASP A 102 -10.34 5.99 17.73
CA ASP A 102 -11.75 5.65 17.97
C ASP A 102 -12.67 6.49 17.08
N PHE A 103 -12.34 7.76 16.81
CA PHE A 103 -13.13 8.62 15.93
C PHE A 103 -13.08 8.18 14.47
N THR A 104 -11.89 7.94 13.92
CA THR A 104 -11.76 7.47 12.54
C THR A 104 -12.47 6.12 12.34
N LYS A 105 -12.32 5.17 13.26
CA LYS A 105 -13.01 3.88 13.22
C LYS A 105 -14.51 4.03 13.38
N ALA A 106 -14.96 4.85 14.34
CA ALA A 106 -16.38 5.12 14.56
C ALA A 106 -17.01 5.73 13.31
N MET A 107 -16.31 6.67 12.66
CA MET A 107 -16.76 7.32 11.45
C MET A 107 -16.84 6.35 10.26
N MET A 108 -15.81 5.52 10.06
CA MET A 108 -15.83 4.48 9.03
C MET A 108 -17.03 3.53 9.19
N LYS A 109 -17.35 3.13 10.41
CA LYS A 109 -18.53 2.29 10.72
C LYS A 109 -19.86 3.02 10.55
N LYS A 110 -19.92 4.32 10.90
CA LYS A 110 -21.12 5.16 10.75
C LYS A 110 -21.48 5.37 9.27
N LEU A 111 -20.47 5.58 8.42
CA LEU A 111 -20.65 5.98 7.03
C LEU A 111 -20.67 4.80 6.05
N GLY A 112 -20.37 3.60 6.50
CA GLY A 112 -20.30 2.46 5.62
C GLY A 112 -20.19 1.10 6.29
N ASP A 113 -20.10 0.08 5.46
CA ASP A 113 -19.82 -1.30 5.89
C ASP A 113 -18.31 -1.53 5.85
N VAL A 114 -17.66 -1.35 7.00
CA VAL A 114 -16.20 -1.42 7.12
C VAL A 114 -15.78 -2.44 8.16
N VAL A 115 -14.92 -3.35 7.76
CA VAL A 115 -14.33 -4.40 8.61
C VAL A 115 -12.88 -4.06 8.92
N PHE A 116 -12.52 -4.19 10.19
CA PHE A 116 -11.16 -3.96 10.69
C PHE A 116 -10.45 -5.30 10.92
N TRP A 117 -9.32 -5.46 10.25
CA TRP A 117 -8.55 -6.69 10.27
C TRP A 117 -7.25 -6.55 11.06
N LYS A 118 -6.91 -7.63 11.77
CA LYS A 118 -5.55 -7.87 12.29
C LYS A 118 -4.92 -8.97 11.45
N ILE A 119 -4.30 -8.59 10.35
CA ILE A 119 -3.73 -9.53 9.39
C ILE A 119 -2.48 -10.17 9.98
N ALA A 120 -2.33 -11.47 9.80
CA ALA A 120 -1.14 -12.21 10.24
C ALA A 120 0.06 -11.96 9.30
N MET A 121 0.50 -10.70 9.25
CA MET A 121 1.63 -10.24 8.44
C MET A 121 2.53 -9.26 9.19
N ARG A 122 3.73 -9.02 8.66
CA ARG A 122 4.69 -8.02 9.13
C ARG A 122 5.49 -7.46 7.94
N PRO A 123 5.59 -6.10 7.80
CA PRO A 123 4.79 -5.08 8.49
C PRO A 123 3.34 -5.06 7.98
N GLY A 124 2.48 -4.20 8.57
CA GLY A 124 1.14 -3.96 8.05
C GLY A 124 0.04 -4.81 8.69
N ARG A 125 0.11 -5.05 9.99
CA ARG A 125 -0.89 -5.86 10.73
C ARG A 125 -2.30 -5.28 10.76
N PRO A 126 -2.53 -3.98 11.11
CA PRO A 126 -3.86 -3.40 11.09
C PRO A 126 -4.24 -2.93 9.68
N MET A 127 -5.46 -3.21 9.26
CA MET A 127 -6.03 -2.72 8.01
C MET A 127 -7.56 -2.64 8.14
N ALA A 128 -8.16 -1.62 7.53
CA ALA A 128 -9.61 -1.53 7.36
C ALA A 128 -9.97 -1.67 5.89
N VAL A 129 -11.02 -2.44 5.59
CA VAL A 129 -11.53 -2.59 4.22
C VAL A 129 -13.05 -2.56 4.28
N GLY A 130 -13.66 -1.86 3.32
CA GLY A 130 -15.11 -1.77 3.25
C GLY A 130 -15.60 -0.88 2.13
N ARG A 131 -16.78 -0.32 2.32
CA ARG A 131 -17.39 0.66 1.41
C ARG A 131 -17.91 1.83 2.22
N ILE A 132 -17.62 3.04 1.77
CA ILE A 132 -18.25 4.26 2.28
C ILE A 132 -19.35 4.64 1.29
N GLN A 133 -20.54 4.97 1.83
CA GLN A 133 -21.71 5.29 1.02
C GLN A 133 -22.12 6.75 1.23
N LYS A 134 -22.50 7.41 0.13
CA LYS A 134 -23.09 8.74 0.15
C LYS A 134 -24.22 8.82 -0.90
N GLY A 135 -25.45 8.78 -0.45
CA GLY A 135 -26.61 8.69 -1.34
C GLY A 135 -26.54 7.42 -2.19
N GLN A 136 -26.56 7.59 -3.51
CA GLN A 136 -26.47 6.49 -4.47
C GLN A 136 -25.02 6.15 -4.87
N ARG A 137 -24.03 6.90 -4.38
CA ARG A 137 -22.62 6.66 -4.67
C ARG A 137 -21.96 5.86 -3.56
N SER A 138 -20.97 5.09 -3.94
CA SER A 138 -20.13 4.36 -2.96
C SER A 138 -18.70 4.26 -3.47
N ALA A 139 -17.75 4.31 -2.55
CA ALA A 139 -16.33 4.10 -2.81
C ALA A 139 -15.79 2.95 -1.94
N VAL A 140 -14.88 2.15 -2.50
CA VAL A 140 -14.19 1.10 -1.75
C VAL A 140 -13.16 1.76 -0.83
N LEU A 141 -13.19 1.44 0.46
CA LEU A 141 -12.27 1.98 1.45
C LEU A 141 -11.12 1.02 1.72
N PHE A 142 -9.91 1.56 1.77
CA PHE A 142 -8.70 0.93 2.28
C PHE A 142 -8.08 1.83 3.35
N GLY A 143 -8.26 1.47 4.61
CA GLY A 143 -7.57 2.11 5.73
C GLY A 143 -6.23 1.41 5.97
N LEU A 144 -5.13 2.11 5.76
CA LEU A 144 -3.77 1.60 5.86
C LEU A 144 -3.11 2.01 7.19
N PRO A 145 -2.10 1.27 7.65
CA PRO A 145 -1.32 1.66 8.84
C PRO A 145 -0.68 3.04 8.69
N GLY A 146 -0.28 3.70 9.79
CA GLY A 146 0.45 4.96 9.73
C GLY A 146 1.92 4.84 9.33
N ASN A 147 2.58 3.73 9.68
CA ASN A 147 4.02 3.54 9.40
C ASN A 147 4.30 3.38 7.89
N PRO A 148 5.24 4.12 7.29
CA PRO A 148 5.40 4.23 5.84
C PRO A 148 5.74 2.90 5.14
N VAL A 149 6.62 2.08 5.72
CA VAL A 149 6.91 0.76 5.15
C VAL A 149 5.69 -0.15 5.19
N ALA A 150 4.89 -0.06 6.27
CA ALA A 150 3.66 -0.83 6.38
C ALA A 150 2.62 -0.40 5.34
N VAL A 151 2.50 0.92 5.07
CA VAL A 151 1.67 1.46 3.97
C VAL A 151 2.06 0.85 2.64
N MET A 152 3.35 0.90 2.27
CA MET A 152 3.83 0.36 0.99
C MET A 152 3.56 -1.14 0.86
N VAL A 153 3.87 -1.91 1.89
CA VAL A 153 3.69 -3.38 1.86
C VAL A 153 2.21 -3.75 1.80
N THR A 154 1.33 -3.11 2.59
CA THR A 154 -0.12 -3.36 2.51
C THR A 154 -0.72 -2.91 1.20
N PHE A 155 -0.24 -1.79 0.64
CA PHE A 155 -0.63 -1.35 -0.70
C PHE A 155 -0.28 -2.41 -1.75
N LEU A 156 0.95 -2.89 -1.78
CA LEU A 156 1.39 -3.90 -2.75
C LEU A 156 0.63 -5.22 -2.59
N ALA A 157 0.42 -5.67 -1.36
CA ALA A 157 -0.20 -6.96 -1.08
C ALA A 157 -1.73 -6.99 -1.30
N PHE A 158 -2.44 -5.88 -1.04
CA PHE A 158 -3.91 -5.86 -1.03
C PHE A 158 -4.52 -4.77 -1.91
N VAL A 159 -4.04 -3.53 -1.83
CA VAL A 159 -4.66 -2.41 -2.55
C VAL A 159 -4.41 -2.52 -4.05
N LYS A 160 -3.16 -2.74 -4.45
CA LYS A 160 -2.78 -2.88 -5.87
C LYS A 160 -3.60 -3.95 -6.60
N PRO A 161 -3.70 -5.21 -6.13
CA PRO A 161 -4.51 -6.21 -6.81
C PRO A 161 -6.00 -5.86 -6.82
N ALA A 162 -6.53 -5.23 -5.77
CA ALA A 162 -7.92 -4.78 -5.75
C ALA A 162 -8.19 -3.67 -6.77
N LEU A 163 -7.33 -2.65 -6.85
CA LEU A 163 -7.45 -1.58 -7.85
C LEU A 163 -7.32 -2.12 -9.28
N LEU A 164 -6.39 -3.04 -9.54
CA LEU A 164 -6.27 -3.69 -10.85
C LEU A 164 -7.55 -4.43 -11.23
N LYS A 165 -8.16 -5.15 -10.29
CA LYS A 165 -9.45 -5.82 -10.51
C LYS A 165 -10.57 -4.81 -10.78
N MET A 166 -10.62 -3.69 -10.07
CA MET A 166 -11.59 -2.62 -10.30
C MET A 166 -11.42 -1.96 -11.66
N MET A 167 -10.19 -1.91 -12.20
CA MET A 167 -9.89 -1.45 -13.56
C MET A 167 -10.21 -2.48 -14.65
N GLY A 168 -10.75 -3.64 -14.30
CA GLY A 168 -11.03 -4.71 -15.25
C GLY A 168 -9.79 -5.50 -15.72
N CYS A 169 -8.65 -5.33 -15.06
CA CYS A 169 -7.46 -6.11 -15.37
C CYS A 169 -7.64 -7.55 -14.88
N THR A 170 -7.23 -8.52 -15.69
CA THR A 170 -7.07 -9.90 -15.24
C THR A 170 -5.90 -9.90 -14.22
N ALA A 171 -6.22 -10.18 -12.96
CA ALA A 171 -5.21 -10.19 -11.90
C ALA A 171 -4.24 -11.36 -12.13
N ALA A 172 -3.07 -11.07 -12.66
CA ALA A 172 -1.96 -12.01 -12.57
C ALA A 172 -1.34 -11.90 -11.16
N PRO A 173 -0.90 -13.01 -10.57
CA PRO A 173 -0.12 -12.97 -9.34
C PRO A 173 1.07 -12.02 -9.50
N LEU A 174 1.44 -11.33 -8.42
CA LEU A 174 2.66 -10.53 -8.43
C LEU A 174 3.86 -11.42 -8.79
N PRO A 175 4.74 -11.01 -9.71
CA PRO A 175 5.86 -11.82 -10.11
C PRO A 175 6.82 -12.03 -8.94
N MET A 176 7.06 -13.29 -8.63
CA MET A 176 7.97 -13.72 -7.58
C MET A 176 9.22 -14.31 -8.21
N LEU A 177 10.38 -13.87 -7.74
CA LEU A 177 11.67 -14.47 -8.04
C LEU A 177 12.07 -15.40 -6.90
N ARG A 178 12.85 -16.44 -7.22
CA ARG A 178 13.54 -17.23 -6.19
C ARG A 178 15.01 -16.82 -6.13
N ALA A 179 15.50 -16.53 -4.93
CA ALA A 179 16.87 -16.14 -4.69
C ALA A 179 17.45 -16.90 -3.48
N ARG A 180 18.77 -17.13 -3.45
CA ARG A 180 19.43 -17.68 -2.29
C ARG A 180 19.73 -16.57 -1.29
N THR A 181 19.30 -16.75 -0.03
CA THR A 181 19.70 -15.78 1.01
C THR A 181 21.17 -15.89 1.35
N GLN A 182 21.83 -14.73 1.47
CA GLN A 182 23.25 -14.63 1.86
C GLN A 182 23.42 -14.37 3.36
N GLU A 183 22.34 -14.49 4.13
CA GLU A 183 22.32 -14.32 5.57
C GLU A 183 21.20 -15.15 6.21
N VAL A 184 21.23 -15.29 7.53
CA VAL A 184 20.16 -15.93 8.27
C VAL A 184 18.97 -14.97 8.43
N LEU A 185 17.82 -15.33 7.88
CA LEU A 185 16.59 -14.54 7.97
C LEU A 185 15.75 -15.05 9.14
N ARG A 186 15.87 -14.38 10.29
CA ARG A 186 15.15 -14.79 11.50
C ARG A 186 13.66 -14.53 11.39
N LYS A 187 12.86 -15.58 11.59
CA LYS A 187 11.41 -15.53 11.55
C LYS A 187 10.79 -16.59 12.46
N LYS A 188 9.67 -16.24 13.11
CA LYS A 188 8.81 -17.22 13.80
C LYS A 188 7.60 -17.55 12.91
N PRO A 189 7.13 -18.82 12.84
CA PRO A 189 5.87 -19.17 12.19
C PRO A 189 4.68 -18.39 12.75
N GLY A 190 3.56 -18.38 12.03
CA GLY A 190 2.32 -17.75 12.46
C GLY A 190 2.03 -16.39 11.81
N ARG A 191 2.88 -15.91 10.90
CA ARG A 191 2.62 -14.74 10.07
C ARG A 191 3.48 -14.75 8.80
N THR A 192 3.01 -14.09 7.75
CA THR A 192 3.82 -13.79 6.56
C THR A 192 4.69 -12.56 6.84
N GLU A 193 5.98 -12.62 6.55
CA GLU A 193 6.87 -11.46 6.68
C GLU A 193 7.38 -11.01 5.32
N TYR A 194 7.38 -9.67 5.14
CA TYR A 194 7.94 -8.97 3.99
C TYR A 194 9.16 -8.19 4.47
N GLN A 195 10.36 -8.73 4.21
CA GLN A 195 11.61 -8.09 4.60
C GLN A 195 12.20 -7.37 3.39
N ARG A 196 12.68 -6.13 3.56
CA ARG A 196 13.33 -5.37 2.49
C ARG A 196 14.63 -6.03 2.13
N GLY A 197 14.81 -6.30 0.85
CA GLY A 197 15.97 -7.01 0.33
C GLY A 197 16.60 -6.34 -0.88
N ILE A 198 17.89 -6.63 -1.05
CA ILE A 198 18.67 -6.26 -2.25
C ILE A 198 18.99 -7.56 -2.97
N VAL A 199 18.34 -7.72 -4.12
CA VAL A 199 18.58 -8.86 -5.02
C VAL A 199 19.70 -8.50 -5.98
N SER A 200 20.64 -9.41 -6.16
CA SER A 200 21.75 -9.30 -7.11
C SER A 200 22.03 -10.66 -7.77
N ARG A 201 22.97 -10.70 -8.72
CA ARG A 201 23.48 -11.95 -9.28
C ARG A 201 24.88 -12.21 -8.76
N ASN A 202 25.17 -13.46 -8.42
CA ASN A 202 26.54 -13.89 -8.11
C ASN A 202 27.36 -14.07 -9.40
N ALA A 203 28.64 -14.45 -9.25
CA ALA A 203 29.54 -14.67 -10.38
C ALA A 203 29.09 -15.81 -11.32
N GLN A 204 28.26 -16.73 -10.82
CA GLN A 204 27.67 -17.85 -11.58
C GLN A 204 26.33 -17.47 -12.24
N GLY A 205 25.86 -16.23 -12.06
CA GLY A 205 24.59 -15.75 -12.60
C GLY A 205 23.35 -16.10 -11.78
N GLU A 206 23.49 -16.78 -10.63
CA GLU A 206 22.36 -17.12 -9.75
C GLU A 206 21.90 -15.90 -8.97
N LEU A 207 20.58 -15.82 -8.73
CA LEU A 207 19.99 -14.77 -7.91
C LEU A 207 20.30 -15.01 -6.42
N GLN A 208 20.80 -13.98 -5.79
CA GLN A 208 21.03 -13.93 -4.34
C GLN A 208 20.36 -12.70 -3.74
N VAL A 209 20.07 -12.74 -2.45
CA VAL A 209 19.43 -11.65 -1.72
C VAL A 209 20.03 -11.48 -0.33
N ILE A 210 20.21 -10.22 0.05
CA ILE A 210 20.52 -9.79 1.42
C ILE A 210 19.45 -8.83 1.90
N THR A 211 19.27 -8.68 3.21
CA THR A 211 18.37 -7.63 3.72
C THR A 211 19.01 -6.24 3.64
N THR A 212 18.20 -5.19 3.70
CA THR A 212 18.68 -3.80 3.83
C THR A 212 19.09 -3.46 5.28
N GLY A 213 19.27 -4.47 6.15
CA GLY A 213 19.58 -4.29 7.56
C GLY A 213 18.35 -4.03 8.42
N ASN A 214 18.13 -2.79 8.86
CA ASN A 214 17.02 -2.47 9.77
C ASN A 214 15.65 -2.69 9.11
N GLN A 215 14.89 -3.65 9.66
CA GLN A 215 13.55 -4.04 9.19
C GLN A 215 12.40 -3.35 9.96
N GLY A 216 12.64 -2.23 10.61
CA GLY A 216 11.59 -1.42 11.28
C GLY A 216 10.56 -0.88 10.29
N SER A 217 9.28 -0.83 10.70
CA SER A 217 8.18 -0.37 9.83
C SER A 217 8.16 1.14 9.57
N GLY A 218 8.89 1.92 10.36
CA GLY A 218 9.07 3.36 10.18
C GLY A 218 10.31 3.75 9.37
N VAL A 219 11.19 2.79 9.02
CA VAL A 219 12.48 3.07 8.36
C VAL A 219 12.29 3.11 6.84
N LEU A 220 11.78 4.24 6.33
CA LEU A 220 11.49 4.41 4.90
C LEU A 220 12.74 4.31 4.02
N SER A 221 13.92 4.72 4.51
CA SER A 221 15.19 4.58 3.80
C SER A 221 15.51 3.13 3.42
N SER A 222 15.03 2.14 4.18
CA SER A 222 15.19 0.74 3.83
C SER A 222 14.40 0.34 2.57
N MET A 223 13.29 1.02 2.27
CA MET A 223 12.53 0.82 1.01
C MET A 223 13.22 1.48 -0.18
N VAL A 224 13.91 2.62 0.05
CA VAL A 224 14.70 3.29 -1.01
C VAL A 224 15.88 2.42 -1.45
N GLN A 225 16.50 1.71 -0.52
CA GLN A 225 17.64 0.81 -0.79
C GLN A 225 17.21 -0.52 -1.41
N ALA A 226 15.99 -0.99 -1.10
CA ALA A 226 15.49 -2.28 -1.56
C ALA A 226 15.12 -2.25 -3.04
N ASN A 227 15.40 -3.35 -3.74
CA ASN A 227 14.85 -3.64 -5.05
C ASN A 227 13.90 -4.84 -5.04
N GLY A 228 13.66 -5.41 -3.85
CA GLY A 228 12.73 -6.51 -3.65
C GLY A 228 12.27 -6.65 -2.20
N LEU A 229 11.15 -7.33 -2.01
CA LEU A 229 10.66 -7.76 -0.71
C LEU A 229 10.83 -9.27 -0.59
N ILE A 230 11.67 -9.73 0.34
CA ILE A 230 11.79 -11.14 0.69
C ILE A 230 10.49 -11.56 1.36
N VAL A 231 9.82 -12.57 0.82
CA VAL A 231 8.53 -13.05 1.32
C VAL A 231 8.75 -14.37 2.05
N LEU A 232 8.63 -14.32 3.36
CA LEU A 232 8.71 -15.50 4.22
C LEU A 232 7.28 -15.91 4.58
N SER A 233 6.84 -17.06 4.08
CA SER A 233 5.45 -17.52 4.17
C SER A 233 4.99 -17.74 5.61
N HIS A 234 3.67 -17.84 5.83
CA HIS A 234 3.04 -17.93 7.15
C HIS A 234 3.61 -19.08 8.01
N GLN A 235 3.79 -20.27 7.42
CA GLN A 235 4.27 -21.46 8.12
C GLN A 235 5.80 -21.55 8.20
N GLN A 236 6.50 -20.77 7.37
CA GLN A 236 7.96 -20.79 7.33
C GLN A 236 8.56 -20.26 8.64
N GLY A 237 9.61 -20.95 9.13
CA GLY A 237 10.46 -20.47 10.20
C GLY A 237 11.65 -19.66 9.69
N THR A 238 12.72 -19.63 10.46
CA THR A 238 14.01 -19.01 10.10
C THR A 238 14.58 -19.67 8.84
N ALA A 239 14.95 -18.88 7.83
CA ALA A 239 15.72 -19.34 6.69
C ALA A 239 17.21 -19.23 7.00
N GLN A 240 17.96 -20.30 6.69
CA GLN A 240 19.41 -20.37 6.92
C GLN A 240 20.16 -19.77 5.73
N LEU A 241 21.43 -19.44 5.93
CA LEU A 241 22.33 -19.04 4.86
C LEU A 241 22.28 -20.05 3.71
N GLY A 242 22.06 -19.57 2.49
CA GLY A 242 21.98 -20.39 1.27
C GLY A 242 20.61 -20.99 0.98
N ASP A 243 19.62 -20.85 1.87
CA ASP A 243 18.26 -21.29 1.59
C ASP A 243 17.62 -20.48 0.45
N TRP A 244 16.72 -21.14 -0.28
CA TRP A 244 15.89 -20.47 -1.28
C TRP A 244 14.74 -19.73 -0.63
N VAL A 245 14.57 -18.47 -0.99
CA VAL A 245 13.46 -17.62 -0.53
C VAL A 245 12.77 -16.98 -1.74
N ASP A 246 11.48 -16.68 -1.56
CA ASP A 246 10.71 -15.95 -2.55
C ASP A 246 10.94 -14.45 -2.39
N VAL A 247 11.05 -13.74 -3.50
CA VAL A 247 11.25 -12.28 -3.53
C VAL A 247 10.26 -11.65 -4.49
N LEU A 248 9.44 -10.75 -3.97
CA LEU A 248 8.59 -9.86 -4.76
C LEU A 248 9.46 -8.70 -5.27
N VAL A 249 9.54 -8.52 -6.59
CA VAL A 249 10.29 -7.42 -7.22
C VAL A 249 9.52 -6.11 -7.02
N LEU A 250 10.25 -5.03 -6.66
CA LEU A 250 9.73 -3.67 -6.49
C LEU A 250 9.84 -2.86 -7.79
#